data_da06a5cf1a79d62632641f04b679e791
#
_entry.id   da06a5cf1a79d62632641f04b679e791
#
_cell.length_a   1.000
_cell.length_b   1.000
_cell.length_c   1.000
_cell.angle_alpha   90.00
_cell.angle_beta   90.00
_cell.angle_gamma   90.00
#
_symmetry.space_group_name_H-M   'P 1'
#
loop_
_entity.id
_entity.type
_entity.pdbx_description
1 polymer ?
#
loop_
_entity_poly.entity_id
_entity_poly.type
_entity_poly.pdbx_seq_one_letter_code
_entity_poly.pdbx_strand_id
1 'polypeptide(L)'
;MDISKVITPMMIAKYFDIDAKMIIIIGSFSLLGHIFPIWLNFRGGKGVAAYFGILLIMSPLFSLLFIFIWVSTFVTTRYSSLSSITSIISIPVVYIMLNMMKLNDFIYYDFLSPKDMDFRINFTIILFMSVILIYRHMENIKRLIKGQESKLK
;
A
#
# COMPACT_ATOMS: atom_id res chain seq x y z
N MET A 1 -1.33 13.86 6.13
CA MET A 1 -2.69 14.06 5.59
C MET A 1 -3.05 13.17 4.39
N ASP A 2 -2.11 12.52 3.71
CA ASP A 2 -2.48 11.66 2.55
C ASP A 2 -3.10 10.33 2.97
N ILE A 3 -2.76 9.82 4.14
CA ILE A 3 -3.37 8.62 4.75
C ILE A 3 -4.87 8.84 4.99
N SER A 4 -5.27 9.99 5.55
CA SER A 4 -6.67 10.27 5.88
C SER A 4 -7.57 10.31 4.65
N LYS A 5 -7.07 10.73 3.49
CA LYS A 5 -7.83 10.77 2.23
C LYS A 5 -8.33 9.38 1.80
N VAL A 6 -7.62 8.35 2.20
CA VAL A 6 -7.97 6.95 1.89
C VAL A 6 -8.72 6.30 3.05
N ILE A 7 -8.23 6.47 4.28
CA ILE A 7 -8.86 5.85 5.46
C ILE A 7 -10.28 6.37 5.66
N THR A 8 -10.52 7.68 5.53
CA THR A 8 -11.84 8.26 5.80
C THR A 8 -12.95 7.65 4.94
N PRO A 9 -12.86 7.60 3.58
CA PRO A 9 -13.91 6.97 2.77
C PRO A 9 -14.06 5.48 3.04
N MET A 10 -12.96 4.77 3.34
CA MET A 10 -13.02 3.34 3.69
C MET A 10 -13.73 3.12 5.03
N MET A 11 -13.47 3.95 6.04
CA MET A 11 -14.13 3.87 7.34
C MET A 11 -15.61 4.25 7.27
N ILE A 12 -15.97 5.25 6.45
CA ILE A 12 -17.37 5.60 6.19
C ILE A 12 -18.08 4.41 5.53
N ALA A 13 -17.49 3.80 4.52
CA ALA A 13 -18.05 2.63 3.85
C ALA A 13 -18.24 1.46 4.84
N LYS A 14 -17.26 1.24 5.73
CA LYS A 14 -17.36 0.23 6.79
C LYS A 14 -18.47 0.54 7.79
N TYR A 15 -18.66 1.80 8.17
CA TYR A 15 -19.73 2.22 9.08
C TYR A 15 -21.14 1.94 8.52
N PHE A 16 -21.29 2.00 7.19
CA PHE A 16 -22.54 1.65 6.50
C PHE A 16 -22.64 0.18 6.12
N ASP A 17 -21.86 -0.70 6.73
CA ASP A 17 -21.83 -2.16 6.47
C ASP A 17 -21.69 -2.53 4.98
N ILE A 18 -20.97 -1.71 4.22
CA ILE A 18 -20.67 -2.00 2.81
C ILE A 18 -19.72 -3.21 2.74
N ASP A 19 -19.95 -4.07 1.74
CA ASP A 19 -19.15 -5.27 1.48
C ASP A 19 -17.64 -4.96 1.48
N ALA A 20 -16.87 -5.81 2.12
CA ALA A 20 -15.43 -5.74 2.24
C ALA A 20 -14.70 -5.49 0.90
N LYS A 21 -15.13 -6.14 -0.16
CA LYS A 21 -14.59 -5.95 -1.52
C LYS A 21 -14.77 -4.51 -1.99
N MET A 22 -15.95 -3.93 -1.77
CA MET A 22 -16.23 -2.55 -2.13
C MET A 22 -15.42 -1.56 -1.31
N ILE A 23 -15.18 -1.83 -0.02
CA ILE A 23 -14.33 -1.00 0.84
C ILE A 23 -12.92 -0.89 0.25
N ILE A 24 -12.34 -2.01 -0.21
CA ILE A 24 -11.00 -2.02 -0.81
C ILE A 24 -11.00 -1.31 -2.16
N ILE A 25 -12.04 -1.51 -2.97
CA ILE A 25 -12.20 -0.80 -4.24
C ILE A 25 -12.28 0.72 -4.00
N ILE A 26 -13.04 1.18 -3.01
CA ILE A 26 -13.13 2.59 -2.61
C ILE A 26 -11.74 3.12 -2.22
N GLY A 27 -10.99 2.36 -1.40
CA GLY A 27 -9.61 2.72 -1.04
C GLY A 27 -8.70 2.83 -2.26
N SER A 28 -8.82 1.88 -3.20
CA SER A 28 -8.02 1.86 -4.43
C SER A 28 -8.32 3.06 -5.33
N PHE A 29 -9.58 3.44 -5.51
CA PHE A 29 -9.95 4.64 -6.26
C PHE A 29 -9.50 5.92 -5.54
N SER A 30 -9.55 5.96 -4.21
CA SER A 30 -9.02 7.08 -3.42
C SER A 30 -7.52 7.23 -3.60
N LEU A 31 -6.78 6.11 -3.65
CA LEU A 31 -5.35 6.09 -3.96
C LEU A 31 -5.08 6.59 -5.38
N LEU A 32 -5.83 6.12 -6.38
CA LEU A 32 -5.69 6.56 -7.77
C LEU A 32 -5.96 8.07 -7.90
N GLY A 33 -7.00 8.59 -7.26
CA GLY A 33 -7.30 10.02 -7.22
C GLY A 33 -6.20 10.84 -6.55
N HIS A 34 -5.51 10.28 -5.55
CA HIS A 34 -4.35 10.93 -4.93
C HIS A 34 -3.12 10.93 -5.86
N ILE A 35 -2.89 9.85 -6.59
CA ILE A 35 -1.73 9.70 -7.50
C ILE A 35 -1.95 10.50 -8.79
N PHE A 36 -3.19 10.51 -9.31
CA PHE A 36 -3.57 11.13 -10.57
C PHE A 36 -4.68 12.18 -10.40
N PRO A 37 -4.47 13.23 -9.59
CA PRO A 37 -5.50 14.26 -9.37
C PRO A 37 -5.76 15.06 -10.66
N ILE A 38 -7.00 15.05 -11.13
CA ILE A 38 -7.41 15.75 -12.36
C ILE A 38 -7.12 17.25 -12.27
N TRP A 39 -7.41 17.85 -11.10
CA TRP A 39 -7.20 19.30 -10.84
C TRP A 39 -5.74 19.74 -10.76
N LEU A 40 -4.78 18.77 -10.71
CA LEU A 40 -3.34 19.06 -10.77
C LEU A 40 -2.70 18.55 -12.08
N ASN A 41 -3.48 18.46 -13.16
CA ASN A 41 -3.02 17.91 -14.44
C ASN A 41 -2.31 16.56 -14.27
N PHE A 42 -2.88 15.66 -13.45
CA PHE A 42 -2.35 14.32 -13.12
C PHE A 42 -0.97 14.28 -12.45
N ARG A 43 -0.53 15.41 -11.87
CA ARG A 43 0.76 15.54 -11.17
C ARG A 43 0.57 15.39 -9.65
N GLY A 44 0.12 14.22 -9.20
CA GLY A 44 -0.05 13.90 -7.79
C GLY A 44 1.20 13.35 -7.11
N GLY A 45 1.02 12.86 -5.87
CA GLY A 45 2.05 12.23 -5.07
C GLY A 45 2.44 10.83 -5.56
N LYS A 46 3.33 10.16 -4.81
CA LYS A 46 3.74 8.77 -5.09
C LYS A 46 2.79 7.74 -4.48
N GLY A 47 1.90 8.15 -3.59
CA GLY A 47 0.86 7.30 -3.02
C GLY A 47 1.31 6.35 -1.89
N VAL A 48 2.56 6.39 -1.42
CA VAL A 48 3.09 5.47 -0.40
C VAL A 48 2.29 5.51 0.89
N ALA A 49 2.02 6.72 1.42
CA ALA A 49 1.25 6.91 2.64
C ALA A 49 -0.24 6.50 2.46
N ALA A 50 -0.80 6.75 1.28
CA ALA A 50 -2.17 6.32 0.95
C ALA A 50 -2.26 4.79 0.84
N TYR A 51 -1.28 4.14 0.21
CA TYR A 51 -1.18 2.67 0.16
C TYR A 51 -1.08 2.07 1.56
N PHE A 52 -0.24 2.63 2.41
CA PHE A 52 -0.17 2.25 3.81
C PHE A 52 -1.53 2.35 4.52
N GLY A 53 -2.31 3.41 4.26
CA GLY A 53 -3.66 3.56 4.78
C GLY A 53 -4.61 2.46 4.33
N ILE A 54 -4.50 1.98 3.08
CA ILE A 54 -5.28 0.82 2.60
C ILE A 54 -4.87 -0.44 3.36
N LEU A 55 -3.56 -0.70 3.48
CA LEU A 55 -3.07 -1.86 4.21
C LEU A 55 -3.55 -1.87 5.67
N LEU A 56 -3.59 -0.70 6.32
CA LEU A 56 -4.05 -0.58 7.70
C LEU A 56 -5.51 -1.01 7.87
N ILE A 57 -6.37 -0.70 6.90
CA ILE A 57 -7.78 -1.12 6.92
C ILE A 57 -7.94 -2.59 6.50
N MET A 58 -7.14 -3.04 5.53
CA MET A 58 -7.19 -4.42 5.04
C MET A 58 -6.66 -5.40 6.09
N SER A 59 -5.48 -5.13 6.61
CA SER A 59 -4.80 -5.96 7.60
C SER A 59 -3.73 -5.15 8.33
N PRO A 60 -3.92 -4.84 9.62
CA PRO A 60 -2.90 -4.21 10.46
C PRO A 60 -1.56 -4.97 10.44
N LEU A 61 -1.58 -6.30 10.30
CA LEU A 61 -0.35 -7.08 10.17
C LEU A 61 0.47 -6.64 8.95
N PHE A 62 -0.16 -6.44 7.77
CA PHE A 62 0.54 -5.96 6.58
C PHE A 62 1.03 -4.53 6.73
N SER A 63 0.30 -3.69 7.44
CA SER A 63 0.75 -2.32 7.73
C SER A 63 1.97 -2.30 8.65
N LEU A 64 2.00 -3.16 9.67
CA LEU A 64 3.15 -3.31 10.55
C LEU A 64 4.37 -3.86 9.79
N LEU A 65 4.17 -4.88 8.96
CA LEU A 65 5.22 -5.42 8.09
C LEU A 65 5.76 -4.36 7.13
N PHE A 66 4.88 -3.56 6.52
CA PHE A 66 5.25 -2.47 5.63
C PHE A 66 6.15 -1.45 6.34
N ILE A 67 5.75 -0.99 7.53
CA ILE A 67 6.56 -0.05 8.33
C ILE A 67 7.88 -0.70 8.74
N PHE A 68 7.85 -1.94 9.19
CA PHE A 68 9.06 -2.65 9.62
C PHE A 68 10.09 -2.72 8.49
N ILE A 69 9.68 -3.13 7.29
CA ILE A 69 10.57 -3.19 6.11
C ILE A 69 11.03 -1.80 5.72
N TRP A 70 10.12 -0.81 5.74
CA TRP A 70 10.45 0.56 5.40
C TRP A 70 11.51 1.13 6.33
N VAL A 71 11.31 1.02 7.65
CA VAL A 71 12.25 1.52 8.67
C VAL A 71 13.59 0.77 8.59
N SER A 72 13.58 -0.55 8.50
CA SER A 72 14.80 -1.37 8.40
C SER A 72 15.63 -0.98 7.18
N THR A 73 15.01 -0.83 6.03
CA THR A 73 15.69 -0.39 4.80
C THR A 73 16.18 1.06 4.92
N PHE A 74 15.39 1.94 5.53
CA PHE A 74 15.75 3.34 5.70
C PHE A 74 16.94 3.52 6.66
N VAL A 75 16.96 2.84 7.79
CA VAL A 75 18.06 2.91 8.77
C VAL A 75 19.37 2.45 8.16
N THR A 76 19.33 1.40 7.33
CA THR A 76 20.53 0.84 6.70
C THR A 76 21.03 1.64 5.51
N THR A 77 20.13 2.16 4.69
CA THR A 77 20.50 2.76 3.39
C THR A 77 20.41 4.27 3.35
N ARG A 78 19.58 4.89 4.20
CA ARG A 78 19.24 6.32 4.23
C ARG A 78 18.53 6.82 2.96
N TYR A 79 18.01 5.91 2.11
CA TYR A 79 17.21 6.25 0.93
C TYR A 79 15.73 5.98 1.18
N SER A 80 14.92 7.03 1.36
CA SER A 80 13.47 6.92 1.55
C SER A 80 12.76 6.29 0.34
N SER A 81 13.23 6.57 -0.88
CA SER A 81 12.69 5.98 -2.11
C SER A 81 12.94 4.48 -2.18
N LEU A 82 14.15 4.02 -1.84
CA LEU A 82 14.47 2.60 -1.79
C LEU A 82 13.63 1.88 -0.73
N SER A 83 13.47 2.48 0.46
CA SER A 83 12.65 1.94 1.53
C SER A 83 11.19 1.77 1.10
N SER A 84 10.65 2.76 0.37
CA SER A 84 9.29 2.67 -0.16
C SER A 84 9.16 1.56 -1.22
N ILE A 85 10.10 1.47 -2.15
CA ILE A 85 10.10 0.46 -3.22
C ILE A 85 10.16 -0.96 -2.62
N THR A 86 11.09 -1.20 -1.69
CA THR A 86 11.24 -2.51 -1.04
C THR A 86 9.98 -2.91 -0.27
N SER A 87 9.39 -1.98 0.49
CA SER A 87 8.15 -2.24 1.23
C SER A 87 6.97 -2.52 0.29
N ILE A 88 6.81 -1.76 -0.80
CA ILE A 88 5.73 -1.97 -1.76
C ILE A 88 5.84 -3.36 -2.42
N ILE A 89 7.04 -3.78 -2.82
CA ILE A 89 7.27 -5.07 -3.46
C ILE A 89 7.05 -6.24 -2.49
N SER A 90 7.46 -6.09 -1.23
CA SER A 90 7.39 -7.17 -0.25
C SER A 90 5.95 -7.56 0.11
N ILE A 91 4.99 -6.63 0.10
CA ILE A 91 3.60 -6.94 0.49
C ILE A 91 2.95 -8.00 -0.40
N PRO A 92 2.88 -7.88 -1.75
CA PRO A 92 2.28 -8.93 -2.57
C PRO A 92 3.05 -10.25 -2.50
N VAL A 93 4.38 -10.21 -2.32
CA VAL A 93 5.21 -11.42 -2.17
C VAL A 93 4.83 -12.17 -0.88
N VAL A 94 4.79 -11.47 0.26
CA VAL A 94 4.41 -12.07 1.55
C VAL A 94 2.96 -12.55 1.50
N TYR A 95 2.07 -11.83 0.83
CA TYR A 95 0.66 -12.22 0.69
C TYR A 95 0.52 -13.57 -0.01
N ILE A 96 1.26 -13.80 -1.12
CA ILE A 96 1.30 -15.11 -1.80
C ILE A 96 1.90 -16.18 -0.88
N MET A 97 3.01 -15.90 -0.22
CA MET A 97 3.69 -16.88 0.65
C MET A 97 2.76 -17.36 1.77
N LEU A 98 2.06 -16.45 2.45
CA LEU A 98 1.11 -16.82 3.51
C LEU A 98 -0.05 -17.66 2.99
N ASN A 99 -0.54 -17.36 1.78
CA ASN A 99 -1.58 -18.18 1.16
C ASN A 99 -1.09 -19.59 0.82
N MET A 100 0.12 -19.71 0.27
CA MET A 100 0.73 -21.04 -0.03
C MET A 100 0.94 -21.88 1.25
N MET A 101 1.26 -21.23 2.36
CA MET A 101 1.39 -21.85 3.67
C MET A 101 0.06 -22.14 4.36
N LYS A 102 -1.09 -21.79 3.75
CA LYS A 102 -2.45 -21.89 4.31
C LYS A 102 -2.62 -21.12 5.63
N LEU A 103 -1.86 -20.05 5.80
CA LEU A 103 -1.91 -19.15 6.96
C LEU A 103 -2.85 -17.94 6.74
N ASN A 104 -3.86 -18.12 5.89
CA ASN A 104 -4.79 -17.03 5.54
C ASN A 104 -5.55 -16.49 6.76
N ASP A 105 -5.84 -17.34 7.74
CA ASP A 105 -6.51 -16.93 8.96
C ASP A 105 -5.71 -15.89 9.75
N PHE A 106 -4.37 -15.93 9.67
CA PHE A 106 -3.49 -14.93 10.27
C PHE A 106 -3.60 -13.56 9.60
N ILE A 107 -3.96 -13.52 8.33
CA ILE A 107 -4.07 -12.28 7.54
C ILE A 107 -5.35 -11.52 7.92
N TYR A 108 -6.42 -12.26 8.24
CA TYR A 108 -7.78 -11.74 8.40
C TYR A 108 -8.25 -11.61 9.85
N TYR A 109 -7.40 -11.90 10.82
CA TYR A 109 -7.75 -11.97 12.25
C TYR A 109 -7.83 -10.61 12.95
N ASP A 110 -8.10 -9.53 12.23
CA ASP A 110 -8.02 -8.20 12.80
C ASP A 110 -9.36 -7.47 12.85
N PHE A 111 -9.56 -6.72 13.96
CA PHE A 111 -10.76 -5.94 14.24
C PHE A 111 -11.10 -4.92 13.13
N LEU A 112 -10.11 -4.41 12.42
CA LEU A 112 -10.28 -3.46 11.32
C LEU A 112 -10.45 -4.14 9.95
N SER A 113 -10.07 -5.43 9.83
CA SER A 113 -10.12 -6.15 8.57
C SER A 113 -11.54 -6.62 8.27
N PRO A 114 -12.04 -6.42 7.07
CA PRO A 114 -13.32 -6.99 6.64
C PRO A 114 -13.25 -8.53 6.64
N LYS A 115 -14.20 -9.18 7.31
CA LYS A 115 -14.17 -10.63 7.59
C LYS A 115 -14.33 -11.54 6.36
N ASP A 116 -14.91 -11.04 5.26
CA ASP A 116 -15.29 -11.85 4.09
C ASP A 116 -14.43 -11.51 2.86
N MET A 117 -13.10 -11.47 3.03
CA MET A 117 -12.20 -11.09 1.96
C MET A 117 -11.76 -12.28 1.12
N ASP A 118 -12.12 -12.28 -0.17
CA ASP A 118 -11.60 -13.24 -1.14
C ASP A 118 -10.10 -12.97 -1.41
N PHE A 119 -9.27 -14.01 -1.18
CA PHE A 119 -7.83 -13.95 -1.42
C PHE A 119 -7.49 -13.45 -2.82
N ARG A 120 -8.15 -13.97 -3.86
CA ARG A 120 -7.81 -13.65 -5.26
C ARG A 120 -8.06 -12.18 -5.58
N ILE A 121 -9.18 -11.66 -5.11
CA ILE A 121 -9.56 -10.26 -5.35
C ILE A 121 -8.59 -9.34 -4.64
N ASN A 122 -8.31 -9.61 -3.36
CA ASN A 122 -7.38 -8.78 -2.57
C ASN A 122 -5.97 -8.81 -3.14
N PHE A 123 -5.48 -9.99 -3.50
CA PHE A 123 -4.17 -10.13 -4.13
C PHE A 123 -4.08 -9.33 -5.43
N THR A 124 -5.11 -9.44 -6.30
CA THR A 124 -5.14 -8.71 -7.56
C THR A 124 -5.10 -7.20 -7.34
N ILE A 125 -5.87 -6.70 -6.37
CA ILE A 125 -5.90 -5.27 -6.04
C ILE A 125 -4.57 -4.81 -5.46
N ILE A 126 -4.00 -5.55 -4.50
CA ILE A 126 -2.69 -5.23 -3.90
C ILE A 126 -1.61 -5.20 -4.97
N LEU A 127 -1.57 -6.21 -5.85
CA LEU A 127 -0.60 -6.30 -6.93
C LEU A 127 -0.75 -5.13 -7.91
N PHE A 128 -1.98 -4.82 -8.33
CA PHE A 128 -2.26 -3.70 -9.22
C PHE A 128 -1.80 -2.36 -8.63
N MET A 129 -2.14 -2.10 -7.36
CA MET A 129 -1.69 -0.89 -6.67
C MET A 129 -0.16 -0.85 -6.56
N SER A 130 0.49 -1.96 -6.21
CA SER A 130 1.95 -2.04 -6.11
C SER A 130 2.63 -1.72 -7.44
N VAL A 131 2.11 -2.23 -8.56
CA VAL A 131 2.63 -1.92 -9.90
C VAL A 131 2.52 -0.43 -10.20
N ILE A 132 1.37 0.21 -9.91
CA ILE A 132 1.19 1.65 -10.12
C ILE A 132 2.17 2.45 -9.26
N LEU A 133 2.34 2.08 -7.98
CA LEU A 133 3.28 2.79 -7.10
C LEU A 133 4.72 2.64 -7.58
N ILE A 134 5.13 1.46 -8.02
CA ILE A 134 6.47 1.25 -8.61
C ILE A 134 6.64 2.10 -9.86
N TYR A 135 5.63 2.16 -10.73
CA TYR A 135 5.65 3.07 -11.88
C TYR A 135 5.88 4.52 -11.47
N ARG A 136 5.22 4.99 -10.40
CA ARG A 136 5.42 6.35 -9.85
C ARG A 136 6.81 6.56 -9.22
N HIS A 137 7.55 5.48 -8.96
CA HIS A 137 8.93 5.52 -8.46
C HIS A 137 9.99 5.37 -9.57
N MET A 138 9.63 5.28 -10.85
CA MET A 138 10.59 5.04 -11.94
C MET A 138 11.73 6.06 -11.99
N GLU A 139 11.44 7.35 -11.74
CA GLU A 139 12.49 8.38 -11.70
C GLU A 139 13.45 8.20 -10.52
N ASN A 140 12.93 7.74 -9.37
CA ASN A 140 13.77 7.41 -8.20
C ASN A 140 14.62 6.17 -8.50
N ILE A 141 14.06 5.14 -9.14
CA ILE A 141 14.79 3.94 -9.55
C ILE A 141 15.94 4.32 -10.48
N LYS A 142 15.69 5.16 -11.48
CA LYS A 142 16.74 5.66 -12.39
C LYS A 142 17.86 6.39 -11.63
N ARG A 143 17.50 7.24 -10.64
CA ARG A 143 18.50 7.96 -9.82
C ARG A 143 19.25 7.03 -8.89
N LEU A 144 18.58 6.01 -8.30
CA LEU A 144 19.23 5.00 -7.47
C LEU A 144 20.28 4.20 -8.26
N ILE A 145 19.93 3.73 -9.47
CA ILE A 145 20.85 2.99 -10.33
C ILE A 145 22.07 3.84 -10.73
N LYS A 146 21.87 5.15 -10.95
CA LYS A 146 22.94 6.08 -11.29
C LYS A 146 23.73 6.60 -10.08
N GLY A 147 23.38 6.19 -8.86
CA GLY A 147 23.97 6.71 -7.62
C GLY A 147 23.69 8.20 -7.36
N GLN A 148 22.62 8.74 -7.95
CA GLN A 148 22.25 10.16 -7.91
C GLN A 148 21.04 10.44 -6.99
N GLU A 149 20.54 9.44 -6.29
CA GLU A 149 19.42 9.64 -5.35
C GLU A 149 19.93 10.31 -4.07
N SER A 150 19.14 11.26 -3.54
CA SER A 150 19.50 11.99 -2.33
C SER A 150 19.33 11.13 -1.08
N LYS A 151 20.37 11.07 -0.25
CA LYS A 151 20.26 10.48 1.10
C LYS A 151 19.62 11.49 2.05
N LEU A 152 18.70 11.02 2.87
CA LEU A 152 18.20 11.81 4.00
C LEU A 152 19.22 11.75 5.15
N LYS A 153 19.47 12.91 5.72
CA LYS A 153 20.40 13.06 6.87
C LYS A 153 19.78 12.53 8.16
#